data_83856a70c2e51f300b3de614a8183042
#
_entry.id   83856a70c2e51f300b3de614a8183042
#
_cell.length_a   1.000
_cell.length_b   1.000
_cell.length_c   1.000
_cell.angle_alpha   90.00
_cell.angle_beta   90.00
_cell.angle_gamma   90.00
#
_symmetry.space_group_name_H-M   'P 1'
#
loop_
_entity.id
_entity.type
_entity.pdbx_description
1 polymer ?
#
loop_
_entity_poly.entity_id
_entity_poly.type
_entity_poly.pdbx_seq_one_letter_code
_entity_poly.pdbx_strand_id
1 'polypeptide(L)'
;EIKYFVNISKSKYIITIDIAFNKINHIFKETKLKKIILVSVGDSMPLYMKTLYQITKGRKIKLEDNNFIIGWKSFIKLGKSYTKNIKYNFKGSDVSAILYSGGTTGYPKGIELTNLNFNALAMQSFEACACLNEKDKVLSIMPVFHGFGLGICIHTVQYFGGTSILLPQFSAKTFDKLLKKYKPNVIAGVPTLYEALLKNKNLDGYDLSFLKCVISGGDSLSISLKKKIDKFLKEHGANIQVREGYGLTECVTGSCLTPMNYYHEGSIGIPYPDTYYKIVKPETTTELPYGEDGEIVISGPSVMKGYLNDPKETKLILKKHSDGLIWMHTGDLGYMDKDGFIYFKQRLKRVIISSGYCIYPQYIENIIDSHPDVLMSCVIGIDHPYKVQVAKAFVVLKNGIIANDEILKSIKEHCEENLAKYSLPFEYEFRDELPKTLVGKIAYNELIKEEQAKHEKK
;
A
#
# COMPACT_ATOMS: atom_id res chain seq x y z
N GLU A 1 -7.24 7.68 17.11
CA GLU A 1 -7.19 6.38 16.39
C GLU A 1 -6.90 5.21 17.33
N ILE A 2 -5.77 5.18 18.08
CA ILE A 2 -5.39 4.04 18.95
C ILE A 2 -6.51 3.66 19.92
N LYS A 3 -7.14 4.64 20.59
CA LYS A 3 -8.29 4.42 21.50
C LYS A 3 -9.44 3.71 20.76
N TYR A 4 -9.74 4.13 19.53
CA TYR A 4 -10.77 3.51 18.71
C TYR A 4 -10.42 2.06 18.39
N PHE A 5 -9.20 1.77 17.91
CA PHE A 5 -8.76 0.41 17.58
C PHE A 5 -8.78 -0.54 18.77
N VAL A 6 -8.29 -0.08 19.92
CA VAL A 6 -8.31 -0.87 21.17
C VAL A 6 -9.73 -1.19 21.61
N ASN A 7 -10.64 -0.25 21.49
CA ASN A 7 -12.03 -0.42 21.95
C ASN A 7 -12.83 -1.32 21.00
N ILE A 8 -12.71 -1.14 19.68
CA ILE A 8 -13.44 -1.95 18.69
C ILE A 8 -12.96 -3.41 18.68
N SER A 9 -11.63 -3.62 18.84
CA SER A 9 -11.04 -4.96 18.93
C SER A 9 -11.21 -5.61 20.32
N LYS A 10 -11.68 -4.86 21.31
CA LYS A 10 -11.75 -5.29 22.73
C LYS A 10 -10.42 -5.83 23.25
N SER A 11 -9.31 -5.24 22.80
CA SER A 11 -7.96 -5.65 23.18
C SER A 11 -7.75 -5.51 24.69
N LYS A 12 -7.15 -6.52 25.31
CA LYS A 12 -6.84 -6.55 26.75
C LYS A 12 -5.41 -6.14 27.03
N TYR A 13 -4.53 -6.32 26.07
CA TYR A 13 -3.10 -6.06 26.17
C TYR A 13 -2.65 -5.22 24.99
N ILE A 14 -1.68 -4.36 25.23
CA ILE A 14 -1.02 -3.61 24.18
C ILE A 14 0.50 -3.74 24.33
N ILE A 15 1.18 -4.06 23.24
CA ILE A 15 2.63 -4.02 23.16
C ILE A 15 2.98 -2.71 22.47
N THR A 16 3.80 -1.90 23.11
CA THR A 16 4.19 -0.58 22.58
C THR A 16 5.63 -0.25 22.89
N ILE A 17 6.20 0.65 22.10
CA ILE A 17 7.54 1.16 22.33
C ILE A 17 7.52 2.35 23.30
N ASP A 18 8.63 2.57 23.99
CA ASP A 18 8.79 3.63 24.98
C ASP A 18 8.44 5.04 24.42
N ILE A 19 8.79 5.35 23.19
CA ILE A 19 8.49 6.63 22.53
C ILE A 19 6.97 6.89 22.41
N ALA A 20 6.16 5.85 22.26
CA ALA A 20 4.71 5.95 22.14
C ALA A 20 3.98 5.85 23.49
N PHE A 21 4.69 5.56 24.58
CA PHE A 21 4.12 5.26 25.90
C PHE A 21 3.15 6.32 26.39
N ASN A 22 3.53 7.60 26.36
CA ASN A 22 2.68 8.69 26.88
C ASN A 22 1.30 8.75 26.19
N LYS A 23 1.25 8.48 24.87
CA LYS A 23 0.00 8.43 24.10
C LYS A 23 -0.89 7.28 24.58
N ILE A 24 -0.29 6.14 24.87
CA ILE A 24 -1.02 4.95 25.33
C ILE A 24 -1.48 5.12 26.78
N ASN A 25 -0.60 5.64 27.65
CA ASN A 25 -0.92 5.86 29.05
C ASN A 25 -2.11 6.83 29.22
N HIS A 26 -2.17 7.88 28.39
CA HIS A 26 -3.27 8.85 28.41
C HIS A 26 -4.65 8.19 28.16
N ILE A 27 -4.71 7.22 27.22
CA ILE A 27 -5.97 6.55 26.86
C ILE A 27 -6.26 5.30 27.69
N PHE A 28 -5.32 4.85 28.54
CA PHE A 28 -5.43 3.56 29.24
C PHE A 28 -6.72 3.46 30.06
N LYS A 29 -7.03 4.47 30.87
CA LYS A 29 -8.23 4.50 31.72
C LYS A 29 -9.55 4.57 30.93
N GLU A 30 -9.49 4.97 29.66
CA GLU A 30 -10.64 5.12 28.78
C GLU A 30 -10.85 3.90 27.87
N THR A 31 -10.09 2.83 28.13
CA THR A 31 -10.13 1.58 27.35
C THR A 31 -10.27 0.36 28.26
N LYS A 32 -10.48 -0.81 27.67
CA LYS A 32 -10.53 -2.10 28.40
C LYS A 32 -9.17 -2.76 28.55
N LEU A 33 -8.07 -2.03 28.30
CA LEU A 33 -6.72 -2.54 28.47
C LEU A 33 -6.45 -2.95 29.93
N LYS A 34 -5.84 -4.11 30.10
CA LYS A 34 -5.43 -4.62 31.40
C LYS A 34 -3.95 -4.40 31.69
N LYS A 35 -3.12 -4.46 30.64
CA LYS A 35 -1.66 -4.30 30.74
C LYS A 35 -1.09 -3.62 29.51
N ILE A 36 -0.04 -2.83 29.74
CA ILE A 36 0.85 -2.29 28.72
C ILE A 36 2.17 -3.06 28.81
N ILE A 37 2.55 -3.73 27.72
CA ILE A 37 3.85 -4.38 27.59
C ILE A 37 4.77 -3.39 26.89
N LEU A 38 5.74 -2.86 27.64
CA LEU A 38 6.59 -1.77 27.20
C LEU A 38 7.92 -2.28 26.68
N VAL A 39 8.21 -2.02 25.41
CA VAL A 39 9.49 -2.34 24.77
C VAL A 39 10.34 -1.09 24.70
N SER A 40 11.54 -1.11 25.24
CA SER A 40 12.48 -0.01 25.02
C SER A 40 13.20 -0.16 23.69
N VAL A 41 13.20 0.89 22.89
CA VAL A 41 13.98 0.94 21.64
C VAL A 41 15.46 0.67 21.92
N GLY A 42 15.96 1.10 23.07
CA GLY A 42 17.34 0.86 23.50
C GLY A 42 17.66 -0.60 23.82
N ASP A 43 16.66 -1.47 24.03
CA ASP A 43 16.94 -2.87 24.41
C ASP A 43 17.55 -3.72 23.27
N SER A 44 17.35 -3.31 22.02
CA SER A 44 17.93 -3.95 20.83
C SER A 44 19.16 -3.23 20.27
N MET A 45 19.64 -2.17 20.94
CA MET A 45 20.81 -1.40 20.51
C MET A 45 22.10 -1.92 21.11
N PRO A 46 23.25 -1.80 20.41
CA PRO A 46 24.58 -1.97 21.03
C PRO A 46 24.74 -1.03 22.24
N LEU A 47 25.57 -1.43 23.22
CA LEU A 47 25.65 -0.75 24.52
C LEU A 47 25.92 0.76 24.39
N TYR A 48 26.84 1.17 23.51
CA TYR A 48 27.16 2.57 23.28
C TYR A 48 25.98 3.38 22.71
N MET A 49 25.23 2.80 21.77
CA MET A 49 24.04 3.43 21.20
C MET A 49 22.90 3.49 22.21
N LYS A 50 22.75 2.45 23.03
CA LYS A 50 21.76 2.43 24.12
C LYS A 50 22.00 3.57 25.12
N THR A 51 23.26 3.77 25.52
CA THR A 51 23.62 4.87 26.42
C THR A 51 23.29 6.22 25.81
N LEU A 52 23.66 6.44 24.54
CA LEU A 52 23.36 7.67 23.81
C LEU A 52 21.84 7.89 23.68
N TYR A 53 21.09 6.84 23.37
CA TYR A 53 19.63 6.88 23.30
C TYR A 53 19.01 7.25 24.65
N GLN A 54 19.48 6.66 25.75
CA GLN A 54 19.00 6.97 27.09
C GLN A 54 19.26 8.41 27.52
N ILE A 55 20.44 8.95 27.17
CA ILE A 55 20.80 10.35 27.48
C ILE A 55 19.97 11.35 26.67
N THR A 56 19.65 11.04 25.42
CA THR A 56 18.98 11.95 24.47
C THR A 56 17.45 11.77 24.51
N LYS A 57 16.95 10.74 23.86
CA LYS A 57 15.51 10.48 23.65
C LYS A 57 14.87 9.77 24.84
N GLY A 58 15.57 8.83 25.47
CA GLY A 58 15.05 8.05 26.61
C GLY A 58 14.80 8.89 27.86
N ARG A 59 15.57 9.94 28.08
CA ARG A 59 15.42 10.87 29.21
C ARG A 59 14.07 11.60 29.25
N LYS A 60 13.39 11.70 28.10
CA LYS A 60 12.09 12.37 27.97
C LYS A 60 10.91 11.46 28.29
N ILE A 61 11.16 10.18 28.53
CA ILE A 61 10.11 9.19 28.78
C ILE A 61 9.99 9.01 30.30
N LYS A 62 9.00 9.65 30.90
CA LYS A 62 8.66 9.44 32.31
C LYS A 62 7.84 8.16 32.41
N LEU A 63 8.46 7.10 32.93
CA LEU A 63 7.76 5.88 33.31
C LEU A 63 7.22 6.08 34.71
N GLU A 64 5.90 6.15 34.86
CA GLU A 64 5.26 6.02 36.16
C GLU A 64 5.27 4.56 36.58
N ASP A 65 5.59 4.29 37.83
CA ASP A 65 5.58 2.96 38.42
C ASP A 65 4.13 2.54 38.68
N ASN A 66 3.52 1.89 37.71
CA ASN A 66 2.14 1.46 37.74
C ASN A 66 2.02 -0.05 37.57
N ASN A 67 1.18 -0.68 38.37
CA ASN A 67 0.90 -2.13 38.32
C ASN A 67 0.38 -2.66 36.98
N PHE A 68 -0.01 -1.78 36.04
CA PHE A 68 -0.48 -2.18 34.72
C PHE A 68 0.61 -2.16 33.63
N ILE A 69 1.85 -1.74 33.97
CA ILE A 69 2.98 -1.71 33.03
C ILE A 69 3.88 -2.90 33.30
N ILE A 70 4.24 -3.63 32.24
CA ILE A 70 5.23 -4.72 32.28
C ILE A 70 6.33 -4.40 31.27
N GLY A 71 7.57 -4.28 31.72
CA GLY A 71 8.70 -4.15 30.81
C GLY A 71 8.94 -5.44 30.00
N TRP A 72 9.38 -5.30 28.76
CA TRP A 72 9.59 -6.42 27.82
C TRP A 72 10.42 -7.56 28.40
N LYS A 73 11.53 -7.26 29.07
CA LYS A 73 12.38 -8.28 29.69
C LYS A 73 11.66 -9.09 30.76
N SER A 74 10.88 -8.42 31.60
CA SER A 74 10.07 -9.07 32.63
C SER A 74 8.97 -9.93 32.02
N PHE A 75 8.32 -9.43 30.94
CA PHE A 75 7.32 -10.19 30.20
C PHE A 75 7.90 -11.49 29.62
N ILE A 76 9.06 -11.42 28.95
CA ILE A 76 9.76 -12.62 28.42
C ILE A 76 10.17 -13.57 29.55
N LYS A 77 10.60 -13.05 30.72
CA LYS A 77 10.94 -13.91 31.88
C LYS A 77 9.73 -14.69 32.38
N LEU A 78 8.53 -14.08 32.40
CA LEU A 78 7.30 -14.81 32.74
C LEU A 78 7.05 -15.99 31.79
N GLY A 79 7.29 -15.79 30.48
CA GLY A 79 7.18 -16.87 29.48
C GLY A 79 8.18 -18.01 29.73
N LYS A 80 9.42 -17.71 30.14
CA LYS A 80 10.41 -18.73 30.43
C LYS A 80 10.05 -19.59 31.64
N SER A 81 9.32 -19.07 32.61
CA SER A 81 8.82 -19.82 33.78
C SER A 81 7.52 -20.61 33.52
N TYR A 82 6.96 -20.48 32.31
CA TYR A 82 5.72 -21.16 31.96
C TYR A 82 6.01 -22.61 31.53
N THR A 83 5.61 -23.58 32.35
CA THR A 83 5.91 -25.01 32.13
C THR A 83 4.75 -25.81 31.54
N LYS A 84 3.54 -25.19 31.40
CA LYS A 84 2.38 -25.88 30.87
C LYS A 84 2.47 -26.00 29.34
N ASN A 85 2.22 -27.19 28.81
CA ASN A 85 2.03 -27.38 27.36
C ASN A 85 0.79 -26.60 26.90
N ILE A 86 0.99 -25.60 26.08
CA ILE A 86 -0.12 -24.90 25.41
C ILE A 86 -0.54 -25.76 24.23
N LYS A 87 -1.59 -26.56 24.42
CA LYS A 87 -2.25 -27.25 23.31
C LYS A 87 -3.31 -26.30 22.76
N TYR A 88 -3.06 -25.74 21.61
CA TYR A 88 -4.06 -24.97 20.87
C TYR A 88 -4.28 -25.65 19.51
N ASN A 89 -5.53 -25.91 19.20
CA ASN A 89 -5.93 -26.49 17.92
C ASN A 89 -6.22 -25.36 16.94
N PHE A 90 -5.19 -24.87 16.25
CA PHE A 90 -5.33 -23.82 15.24
C PHE A 90 -6.13 -24.29 14.05
N LYS A 91 -7.14 -23.49 13.67
CA LYS A 91 -7.93 -23.70 12.45
C LYS A 91 -7.56 -22.64 11.42
N GLY A 92 -7.65 -23.00 10.15
CA GLY A 92 -7.48 -22.05 9.05
C GLY A 92 -8.43 -20.85 9.15
N SER A 93 -9.64 -21.06 9.68
CA SER A 93 -10.68 -20.05 9.87
C SER A 93 -10.50 -19.14 11.09
N ASP A 94 -9.53 -19.42 11.98
CA ASP A 94 -9.27 -18.56 13.13
C ASP A 94 -8.67 -17.23 12.66
N VAL A 95 -9.14 -16.12 13.25
CA VAL A 95 -8.61 -14.79 12.96
C VAL A 95 -7.17 -14.68 13.47
N SER A 96 -6.24 -14.44 12.59
CA SER A 96 -4.82 -14.31 12.83
C SER A 96 -4.42 -12.87 13.13
N ALA A 97 -4.99 -11.93 12.36
CA ALA A 97 -4.73 -10.51 12.52
C ALA A 97 -5.96 -9.69 12.13
N ILE A 98 -6.06 -8.49 12.70
CA ILE A 98 -6.99 -7.46 12.28
C ILE A 98 -6.16 -6.29 11.78
N LEU A 99 -6.22 -6.02 10.47
CA LEU A 99 -5.59 -4.85 9.87
C LEU A 99 -6.62 -3.74 9.71
N TYR A 100 -6.19 -2.49 9.91
CA TYR A 100 -7.08 -1.35 9.78
C TYR A 100 -6.78 -0.59 8.50
N SER A 101 -7.81 -0.39 7.67
CA SER A 101 -7.71 0.45 6.46
C SER A 101 -8.34 1.81 6.72
N GLY A 102 -7.73 2.87 6.17
CA GLY A 102 -8.33 4.20 6.12
C GLY A 102 -9.56 4.16 5.21
N GLY A 103 -10.75 4.07 5.81
CA GLY A 103 -12.00 4.13 5.06
C GLY A 103 -12.21 5.52 4.45
N THR A 104 -12.78 5.58 3.25
CA THR A 104 -13.22 6.84 2.62
C THR A 104 -14.43 7.47 3.32
N THR A 105 -15.02 6.78 4.30
CA THR A 105 -16.29 7.12 4.98
C THR A 105 -16.12 7.59 6.42
N GLY A 106 -14.88 7.90 6.88
CA GLY A 106 -14.64 8.46 8.22
C GLY A 106 -13.74 7.60 9.11
N TYR A 107 -14.27 6.61 9.82
CA TYR A 107 -13.46 5.77 10.72
C TYR A 107 -12.81 4.59 9.99
N PRO A 108 -11.55 4.24 10.34
CA PRO A 108 -10.88 3.05 9.79
C PRO A 108 -11.65 1.77 10.09
N LYS A 109 -11.79 0.88 9.09
CA LYS A 109 -12.43 -0.42 9.25
C LYS A 109 -11.41 -1.46 9.70
N GLY A 110 -11.78 -2.31 10.65
CA GLY A 110 -10.98 -3.47 11.06
C GLY A 110 -11.27 -4.65 10.13
N ILE A 111 -10.27 -5.14 9.44
CA ILE A 111 -10.37 -6.24 8.48
C ILE A 111 -9.91 -7.51 9.17
N GLU A 112 -10.80 -8.49 9.35
CA GLU A 112 -10.50 -9.77 9.98
C GLU A 112 -9.85 -10.72 8.96
N LEU A 113 -8.56 -10.97 9.16
CA LEU A 113 -7.76 -11.87 8.33
C LEU A 113 -7.44 -13.15 9.10
N THR A 114 -7.72 -14.28 8.47
CA THR A 114 -7.56 -15.61 9.09
C THR A 114 -6.17 -16.20 8.83
N ASN A 115 -5.86 -17.29 9.55
CA ASN A 115 -4.65 -18.09 9.28
C ASN A 115 -4.60 -18.56 7.83
N LEU A 116 -5.75 -18.97 7.26
CA LEU A 116 -5.85 -19.37 5.86
C LEU A 116 -5.49 -18.23 4.92
N ASN A 117 -6.01 -17.01 5.17
CA ASN A 117 -5.75 -15.89 4.28
C ASN A 117 -4.25 -15.57 4.17
N PHE A 118 -3.54 -15.53 5.32
CA PHE A 118 -2.09 -15.27 5.33
C PHE A 118 -1.29 -16.40 4.68
N ASN A 119 -1.61 -17.67 4.99
CA ASN A 119 -0.89 -18.80 4.44
C ASN A 119 -1.14 -18.95 2.93
N ALA A 120 -2.38 -18.76 2.48
CA ALA A 120 -2.69 -18.74 1.06
C ALA A 120 -1.92 -17.65 0.32
N LEU A 121 -1.95 -16.41 0.82
CA LEU A 121 -1.17 -15.32 0.25
C LEU A 121 0.32 -15.70 0.13
N ALA A 122 0.91 -16.29 1.18
CA ALA A 122 2.33 -16.62 1.18
C ALA A 122 2.68 -17.65 0.11
N MET A 123 1.88 -18.72 0.01
CA MET A 123 2.04 -19.76 -1.03
C MET A 123 1.85 -19.18 -2.44
N GLN A 124 0.77 -18.46 -2.65
CA GLN A 124 0.41 -17.83 -3.92
C GLN A 124 1.48 -16.83 -4.39
N SER A 125 1.96 -15.98 -3.47
CA SER A 125 2.99 -14.99 -3.80
C SER A 125 4.32 -15.64 -4.13
N PHE A 126 4.69 -16.71 -3.44
CA PHE A 126 5.91 -17.46 -3.72
C PHE A 126 5.85 -18.09 -5.11
N GLU A 127 4.78 -18.79 -5.44
CA GLU A 127 4.58 -19.42 -6.75
C GLU A 127 4.51 -18.37 -7.88
N ALA A 128 3.78 -17.28 -7.68
CA ALA A 128 3.67 -16.20 -8.68
C ALA A 128 5.01 -15.48 -8.91
N CYS A 129 5.87 -15.39 -7.89
CA CYS A 129 7.21 -14.82 -8.06
C CYS A 129 8.11 -15.69 -8.93
N ALA A 130 8.02 -17.02 -8.83
CA ALA A 130 8.73 -18.01 -9.65
C ALA A 130 10.28 -17.89 -9.67
N CYS A 131 10.88 -17.06 -8.84
CA CYS A 131 12.33 -16.79 -8.82
C CYS A 131 12.94 -16.82 -7.41
N LEU A 132 12.14 -17.07 -6.38
CA LEU A 132 12.56 -16.99 -4.98
C LEU A 132 13.11 -18.32 -4.46
N ASN A 133 14.11 -18.25 -3.58
CA ASN A 133 14.75 -19.39 -2.94
C ASN A 133 14.94 -19.14 -1.44
N GLU A 134 15.14 -20.20 -0.64
CA GLU A 134 15.33 -20.16 0.81
C GLU A 134 16.40 -19.17 1.32
N LYS A 135 17.43 -18.87 0.52
CA LYS A 135 18.53 -17.97 0.91
C LYS A 135 18.31 -16.53 0.48
N ASP A 136 17.23 -16.25 -0.23
CA ASP A 136 16.99 -14.90 -0.75
C ASP A 136 16.66 -13.92 0.37
N LYS A 137 17.15 -12.69 0.18
CA LYS A 137 16.98 -11.57 1.10
C LYS A 137 15.94 -10.61 0.56
N VAL A 138 14.94 -10.31 1.35
CA VAL A 138 13.90 -9.33 1.02
C VAL A 138 14.13 -8.06 1.84
N LEU A 139 14.24 -6.93 1.18
CA LEU A 139 14.33 -5.63 1.85
C LEU A 139 12.93 -5.18 2.28
N SER A 140 12.64 -5.32 3.58
CA SER A 140 11.35 -4.99 4.19
C SER A 140 11.26 -3.52 4.53
N ILE A 141 10.88 -2.71 3.56
CA ILE A 141 10.71 -1.25 3.70
C ILE A 141 9.27 -0.85 3.93
N MET A 142 8.33 -1.72 3.59
CA MET A 142 6.91 -1.45 3.78
C MET A 142 6.51 -1.58 5.26
N PRO A 143 5.65 -0.67 5.75
CA PRO A 143 5.23 -0.70 7.16
C PRO A 143 4.53 -2.01 7.54
N VAL A 144 4.92 -2.57 8.69
CA VAL A 144 4.39 -3.86 9.18
C VAL A 144 2.92 -3.81 9.63
N PHE A 145 2.35 -2.63 9.83
CA PHE A 145 0.93 -2.47 10.10
C PHE A 145 0.05 -2.52 8.84
N HIS A 146 0.67 -2.58 7.66
CA HIS A 146 0.01 -2.73 6.37
C HIS A 146 0.22 -4.15 5.84
N GLY A 147 -0.80 -4.72 5.16
CA GLY A 147 -0.73 -6.07 4.60
C GLY A 147 0.49 -6.31 3.71
N PHE A 148 0.94 -5.30 2.96
CA PHE A 148 2.12 -5.39 2.11
C PHE A 148 3.39 -5.66 2.92
N GLY A 149 3.61 -4.93 4.02
CA GLY A 149 4.75 -5.19 4.91
C GLY A 149 4.62 -6.51 5.66
N LEU A 150 3.46 -6.74 6.31
CA LEU A 150 3.25 -7.94 7.10
C LEU A 150 3.12 -9.22 6.26
N GLY A 151 2.31 -9.19 5.20
CA GLY A 151 2.03 -10.35 4.35
C GLY A 151 3.20 -10.69 3.43
N ILE A 152 3.64 -9.77 2.57
CA ILE A 152 4.69 -10.03 1.57
C ILE A 152 6.10 -9.96 2.19
N CYS A 153 6.43 -8.88 2.90
CA CYS A 153 7.81 -8.66 3.32
C CYS A 153 8.20 -9.46 4.58
N ILE A 154 7.24 -10.02 5.32
CA ILE A 154 7.51 -10.83 6.53
C ILE A 154 6.96 -12.25 6.37
N HIS A 155 5.63 -12.41 6.27
CA HIS A 155 5.02 -13.74 6.32
C HIS A 155 5.40 -14.62 5.14
N THR A 156 5.33 -14.10 3.90
CA THR A 156 5.78 -14.83 2.70
C THR A 156 7.27 -15.18 2.79
N VAL A 157 8.10 -14.27 3.33
CA VAL A 157 9.54 -14.54 3.49
C VAL A 157 9.80 -15.69 4.45
N GLN A 158 9.05 -15.76 5.55
CA GLN A 158 9.13 -16.88 6.49
C GLN A 158 8.65 -18.20 5.87
N TYR A 159 7.62 -18.15 5.02
CA TYR A 159 7.09 -19.33 4.34
C TYR A 159 8.14 -20.01 3.46
N PHE A 160 8.89 -19.27 2.65
CA PHE A 160 9.91 -19.87 1.78
C PHE A 160 11.31 -19.98 2.44
N GLY A 161 11.44 -19.68 3.73
CA GLY A 161 12.74 -19.80 4.44
C GLY A 161 13.74 -18.71 4.10
N GLY A 162 13.32 -17.58 3.55
CA GLY A 162 14.18 -16.46 3.21
C GLY A 162 14.58 -15.59 4.39
N THR A 163 15.29 -14.51 4.12
CA THR A 163 15.70 -13.52 5.11
C THR A 163 14.98 -12.19 4.91
N SER A 164 14.18 -11.77 5.89
CA SER A 164 13.56 -10.45 5.90
C SER A 164 14.50 -9.42 6.56
N ILE A 165 14.95 -8.42 5.79
CA ILE A 165 15.78 -7.32 6.30
C ILE A 165 14.83 -6.23 6.81
N LEU A 166 14.55 -6.26 8.11
CA LEU A 166 13.63 -5.31 8.75
C LEU A 166 14.32 -3.97 9.01
N LEU A 167 13.67 -2.91 8.63
CA LEU A 167 14.14 -1.54 8.87
C LEU A 167 13.20 -0.83 9.85
N PRO A 168 13.74 -0.26 10.95
CA PRO A 168 12.93 0.51 11.90
C PRO A 168 12.26 1.73 11.26
N GLN A 169 12.96 2.33 10.31
CA GLN A 169 12.50 3.46 9.52
C GLN A 169 13.20 3.44 8.18
N PHE A 170 12.45 3.57 7.11
CA PHE A 170 12.99 3.74 5.77
C PHE A 170 13.18 5.23 5.45
N SER A 171 14.27 5.55 4.74
CA SER A 171 14.51 6.86 4.15
C SER A 171 15.06 6.69 2.74
N ALA A 172 14.42 7.33 1.78
CA ALA A 172 14.86 7.35 0.39
C ALA A 172 16.30 7.88 0.23
N LYS A 173 16.71 8.82 1.09
CA LYS A 173 18.08 9.39 1.11
C LYS A 173 19.18 8.37 1.44
N THR A 174 18.85 7.26 2.07
CA THR A 174 19.81 6.22 2.47
C THR A 174 19.59 4.89 1.75
N PHE A 175 18.78 4.89 0.70
CA PHE A 175 18.41 3.67 -0.01
C PHE A 175 19.63 3.01 -0.67
N ASP A 176 20.51 3.80 -1.28
CA ASP A 176 21.79 3.33 -1.83
C ASP A 176 22.65 2.57 -0.80
N LYS A 177 22.74 3.11 0.43
CA LYS A 177 23.49 2.47 1.51
C LYS A 177 22.92 1.12 1.90
N LEU A 178 21.58 1.00 1.88
CA LEU A 178 20.89 -0.26 2.18
C LEU A 178 21.15 -1.30 1.08
N LEU A 179 21.04 -0.92 -0.19
CA LEU A 179 21.32 -1.79 -1.33
C LEU A 179 22.78 -2.26 -1.31
N LYS A 180 23.73 -1.35 -1.14
CA LYS A 180 25.15 -1.66 -1.08
C LYS A 180 25.52 -2.58 0.10
N LYS A 181 24.91 -2.34 1.28
CA LYS A 181 25.20 -3.07 2.49
C LYS A 181 24.60 -4.48 2.49
N TYR A 182 23.33 -4.61 2.12
CA TYR A 182 22.59 -5.86 2.31
C TYR A 182 22.49 -6.70 1.04
N LYS A 183 22.64 -6.10 -0.14
CA LYS A 183 22.47 -6.75 -1.44
C LYS A 183 21.22 -7.64 -1.46
N PRO A 184 20.00 -7.06 -1.26
CA PRO A 184 18.78 -7.85 -1.22
C PRO A 184 18.45 -8.42 -2.59
N ASN A 185 17.89 -9.62 -2.64
CA ASN A 185 17.44 -10.23 -3.89
C ASN A 185 16.07 -9.71 -4.32
N VAL A 186 15.29 -9.20 -3.37
CA VAL A 186 13.93 -8.71 -3.61
C VAL A 186 13.74 -7.33 -3.00
N ILE A 187 13.13 -6.44 -3.79
CA ILE A 187 12.62 -5.15 -3.35
C ILE A 187 11.14 -5.12 -3.67
N ALA A 188 10.31 -4.86 -2.65
CA ALA A 188 8.88 -4.67 -2.81
C ALA A 188 8.48 -3.32 -2.22
N GLY A 189 7.84 -2.47 -3.01
CA GLY A 189 7.51 -1.12 -2.59
C GLY A 189 6.44 -0.44 -3.44
N VAL A 190 6.24 0.84 -3.19
CA VAL A 190 5.31 1.71 -3.92
C VAL A 190 6.03 2.48 -5.03
N PRO A 191 5.33 3.00 -6.07
CA PRO A 191 5.94 3.74 -7.17
C PRO A 191 6.89 4.87 -6.73
N THR A 192 6.51 5.63 -5.70
CA THR A 192 7.33 6.73 -5.16
C THR A 192 8.70 6.29 -4.61
N LEU A 193 8.84 5.02 -4.21
CA LEU A 193 10.13 4.45 -3.84
C LEU A 193 11.05 4.36 -5.05
N TYR A 194 10.53 3.92 -6.17
CA TYR A 194 11.30 3.74 -7.41
C TYR A 194 11.68 5.06 -8.05
N GLU A 195 10.83 6.08 -7.93
CA GLU A 195 11.25 7.44 -8.31
C GLU A 195 12.45 7.92 -7.50
N ALA A 196 12.46 7.65 -6.19
CA ALA A 196 13.61 7.98 -5.35
C ALA A 196 14.86 7.17 -5.72
N LEU A 197 14.69 5.91 -6.17
CA LEU A 197 15.77 5.09 -6.70
C LEU A 197 16.40 5.71 -7.94
N LEU A 198 15.57 6.11 -8.92
CA LEU A 198 16.01 6.72 -10.18
C LEU A 198 16.76 8.05 -9.99
N LYS A 199 16.46 8.78 -8.91
CA LYS A 199 17.11 10.07 -8.59
C LYS A 199 18.39 9.92 -7.78
N ASN A 200 18.75 8.71 -7.37
CA ASN A 200 19.86 8.49 -6.44
C ASN A 200 21.19 8.33 -7.18
N LYS A 201 21.88 9.44 -7.40
CA LYS A 201 23.20 9.49 -8.07
C LYS A 201 24.30 8.62 -7.44
N ASN A 202 24.13 8.24 -6.15
CA ASN A 202 25.10 7.34 -5.50
C ASN A 202 25.04 5.91 -6.04
N LEU A 203 24.05 5.60 -6.88
CA LEU A 203 23.94 4.31 -7.56
C LEU A 203 24.47 4.33 -8.99
N ASP A 204 24.89 5.49 -9.51
CA ASP A 204 25.44 5.58 -10.86
C ASP A 204 26.60 4.60 -11.03
N GLY A 205 26.50 3.69 -12.02
CA GLY A 205 27.47 2.64 -12.29
C GLY A 205 27.53 1.50 -11.23
N TYR A 206 26.67 1.50 -10.23
CA TYR A 206 26.67 0.43 -9.22
C TYR A 206 25.94 -0.80 -9.74
N ASP A 207 26.57 -1.96 -9.63
CA ASP A 207 26.01 -3.26 -10.06
C ASP A 207 24.86 -3.71 -9.15
N LEU A 208 23.68 -3.89 -9.75
CA LEU A 208 22.46 -4.38 -9.11
C LEU A 208 22.10 -5.81 -9.56
N SER A 209 23.02 -6.55 -10.18
CA SER A 209 22.81 -7.91 -10.68
C SER A 209 22.34 -8.92 -9.62
N PHE A 210 22.49 -8.59 -8.33
CA PHE A 210 21.98 -9.40 -7.22
C PHE A 210 20.44 -9.36 -7.09
N LEU A 211 19.77 -8.41 -7.74
CA LEU A 211 18.31 -8.32 -7.74
C LEU A 211 17.72 -9.42 -8.64
N LYS A 212 16.79 -10.17 -8.09
CA LYS A 212 16.01 -11.20 -8.80
C LYS A 212 14.56 -10.78 -9.04
N CYS A 213 14.02 -9.95 -8.15
CA CYS A 213 12.63 -9.52 -8.22
C CYS A 213 12.47 -8.10 -7.67
N VAL A 214 11.80 -7.26 -8.45
CA VAL A 214 11.42 -5.89 -8.08
C VAL A 214 9.93 -5.76 -8.30
N ILE A 215 9.17 -5.48 -7.22
CA ILE A 215 7.71 -5.43 -7.22
C ILE A 215 7.24 -4.04 -6.85
N SER A 216 6.43 -3.44 -7.72
CA SER A 216 5.68 -2.21 -7.43
C SER A 216 4.23 -2.55 -7.16
N GLY A 217 3.68 -2.06 -6.06
CA GLY A 217 2.28 -2.29 -5.72
C GLY A 217 1.75 -1.26 -4.74
N GLY A 218 0.45 -1.35 -4.46
CA GLY A 218 -0.22 -0.49 -3.51
C GLY A 218 -0.63 0.88 -4.05
N ASP A 219 -0.06 1.33 -5.15
CA ASP A 219 -0.48 2.49 -5.92
C ASP A 219 -0.23 2.21 -7.41
N SER A 220 -0.81 3.00 -8.30
CA SER A 220 -0.67 2.82 -9.74
C SER A 220 0.75 3.18 -10.21
N LEU A 221 1.35 2.30 -11.00
CA LEU A 221 2.63 2.54 -11.66
C LEU A 221 2.35 3.03 -13.09
N SER A 222 2.73 4.27 -13.40
CA SER A 222 2.55 4.75 -14.77
C SER A 222 3.48 3.99 -15.75
N ILE A 223 3.00 3.80 -16.99
CA ILE A 223 3.76 3.14 -18.06
C ILE A 223 5.12 3.82 -18.25
N SER A 224 5.14 5.16 -18.20
CA SER A 224 6.37 5.95 -18.32
C SER A 224 7.37 5.64 -17.19
N LEU A 225 6.88 5.58 -15.93
CA LEU A 225 7.75 5.29 -14.79
C LEU A 225 8.25 3.83 -14.84
N LYS A 226 7.38 2.88 -15.22
CA LYS A 226 7.81 1.49 -15.43
C LYS A 226 8.95 1.38 -16.42
N LYS A 227 8.83 2.00 -17.60
CA LYS A 227 9.88 1.99 -18.63
C LYS A 227 11.20 2.59 -18.13
N LYS A 228 11.14 3.65 -17.31
CA LYS A 228 12.34 4.25 -16.70
C LYS A 228 13.00 3.33 -15.68
N ILE A 229 12.21 2.63 -14.86
CA ILE A 229 12.72 1.67 -13.87
C ILE A 229 13.36 0.47 -14.59
N ASP A 230 12.71 -0.10 -15.59
CA ASP A 230 13.22 -1.24 -16.34
C ASP A 230 14.55 -0.90 -17.06
N LYS A 231 14.62 0.29 -17.66
CA LYS A 231 15.86 0.80 -18.25
C LYS A 231 16.97 0.94 -17.21
N PHE A 232 16.67 1.56 -16.06
CA PHE A 232 17.62 1.73 -14.96
C PHE A 232 18.15 0.39 -14.45
N LEU A 233 17.28 -0.59 -14.21
CA LEU A 233 17.66 -1.92 -13.75
C LEU A 233 18.62 -2.59 -14.75
N LYS A 234 18.31 -2.53 -16.04
CA LYS A 234 19.14 -3.07 -17.12
C LYS A 234 20.51 -2.39 -17.21
N GLU A 235 20.56 -1.06 -17.12
CA GLU A 235 21.80 -0.28 -17.13
C GLU A 235 22.71 -0.56 -15.92
N HIS A 236 22.13 -1.06 -14.83
CA HIS A 236 22.82 -1.46 -13.60
C HIS A 236 23.03 -2.98 -13.47
N GLY A 237 22.97 -3.73 -14.56
CA GLY A 237 23.26 -5.16 -14.59
C GLY A 237 22.12 -6.08 -14.10
N ALA A 238 21.00 -5.55 -13.64
CA ALA A 238 19.82 -6.34 -13.27
C ALA A 238 18.95 -6.60 -14.53
N ASN A 239 19.10 -7.77 -15.11
CA ASN A 239 18.34 -8.15 -16.33
C ASN A 239 16.93 -8.64 -15.98
N ILE A 240 16.15 -7.81 -15.31
CA ILE A 240 14.78 -8.04 -14.86
C ILE A 240 13.92 -6.82 -15.15
N GLN A 241 12.60 -7.01 -15.14
CA GLN A 241 11.64 -5.91 -15.18
C GLN A 241 11.02 -5.66 -13.79
N VAL A 242 10.58 -4.42 -13.54
CA VAL A 242 9.70 -4.16 -12.41
C VAL A 242 8.35 -4.81 -12.69
N ARG A 243 7.84 -5.56 -11.71
CA ARG A 243 6.58 -6.29 -11.82
C ARG A 243 5.50 -5.55 -11.01
N GLU A 244 4.36 -5.33 -11.61
CA GLU A 244 3.23 -4.74 -10.92
C GLU A 244 2.45 -5.80 -10.17
N GLY A 245 2.09 -5.49 -8.92
CA GLY A 245 1.21 -6.29 -8.09
C GLY A 245 0.03 -5.47 -7.61
N TYR A 246 -1.16 -6.05 -7.68
CA TYR A 246 -2.38 -5.41 -7.21
C TYR A 246 -3.03 -6.25 -6.10
N GLY A 247 -3.73 -5.55 -5.22
CA GLY A 247 -4.55 -6.12 -4.17
C GLY A 247 -4.98 -5.08 -3.15
N LEU A 248 -5.75 -5.53 -2.18
CA LEU A 248 -6.34 -4.71 -1.12
C LEU A 248 -6.07 -5.35 0.24
N THR A 249 -6.24 -4.58 1.31
CA THR A 249 -6.12 -5.13 2.68
C THR A 249 -7.12 -6.24 2.92
N GLU A 250 -8.27 -6.19 2.25
CA GLU A 250 -9.34 -7.19 2.28
C GLU A 250 -8.95 -8.55 1.65
N CYS A 251 -7.84 -8.63 0.94
CA CYS A 251 -7.21 -9.88 0.51
C CYS A 251 -5.77 -10.01 1.04
N VAL A 252 -5.55 -9.58 2.26
CA VAL A 252 -4.27 -9.38 2.96
C VAL A 252 -3.45 -8.28 2.29
N THR A 253 -3.16 -8.40 0.99
CA THR A 253 -2.47 -7.39 0.19
C THR A 253 -2.46 -7.72 -1.31
N GLY A 254 -1.72 -8.74 -1.75
CA GLY A 254 -1.58 -9.08 -3.16
C GLY A 254 -2.56 -10.16 -3.61
N SER A 255 -3.06 -10.05 -4.83
CA SER A 255 -3.96 -11.03 -5.44
C SER A 255 -3.68 -11.26 -6.93
N CYS A 256 -2.85 -10.40 -7.54
CA CYS A 256 -2.29 -10.63 -8.87
C CYS A 256 -0.89 -10.03 -8.97
N LEU A 257 -0.14 -10.44 -9.99
CA LEU A 257 1.21 -9.98 -10.27
C LEU A 257 1.53 -10.11 -11.76
N THR A 258 2.26 -9.14 -12.32
CA THR A 258 2.84 -9.28 -13.66
C THR A 258 3.72 -10.53 -13.72
N PRO A 259 3.55 -11.45 -14.68
CA PRO A 259 4.44 -12.59 -14.88
C PRO A 259 5.90 -12.19 -15.11
N MET A 260 6.84 -13.08 -14.80
CA MET A 260 8.28 -12.77 -14.83
C MET A 260 8.79 -12.41 -16.23
N ASN A 261 8.35 -13.13 -17.26
CA ASN A 261 8.86 -13.02 -18.63
C ASN A 261 7.80 -12.61 -19.65
N TYR A 262 6.61 -12.22 -19.19
CA TYR A 262 5.50 -11.87 -20.06
C TYR A 262 4.74 -10.67 -19.50
N TYR A 263 4.59 -9.63 -20.31
CA TYR A 263 4.01 -8.35 -19.88
C TYR A 263 3.10 -7.78 -20.96
N HIS A 264 1.89 -7.43 -20.57
CA HIS A 264 0.98 -6.59 -21.35
C HIS A 264 1.05 -5.16 -20.82
N GLU A 265 1.38 -4.21 -21.68
CA GLU A 265 1.56 -2.81 -21.31
C GLU A 265 0.30 -2.23 -20.64
N GLY A 266 0.48 -1.63 -19.46
CA GLY A 266 -0.61 -1.03 -18.67
C GLY A 266 -1.41 -2.04 -17.84
N SER A 267 -1.11 -3.35 -17.90
CA SER A 267 -1.74 -4.34 -17.05
C SER A 267 -1.10 -4.39 -15.65
N ILE A 268 -1.91 -4.75 -14.66
CA ILE A 268 -1.46 -5.07 -13.30
C ILE A 268 -1.12 -6.54 -13.10
N GLY A 269 -1.05 -7.31 -14.19
CA GLY A 269 -0.69 -8.71 -14.21
C GLY A 269 -1.87 -9.67 -14.31
N ILE A 270 -1.62 -10.93 -13.95
CA ILE A 270 -2.60 -12.02 -13.91
C ILE A 270 -2.89 -12.44 -12.46
N PRO A 271 -4.05 -13.04 -12.18
CA PRO A 271 -4.39 -13.55 -10.84
C PRO A 271 -3.34 -14.50 -10.28
N TYR A 272 -3.18 -14.51 -8.96
CA TYR A 272 -2.41 -15.55 -8.27
C TYR A 272 -3.06 -16.93 -8.44
N PRO A 273 -2.30 -18.03 -8.28
CA PRO A 273 -2.88 -19.38 -8.20
C PRO A 273 -4.07 -19.42 -7.22
N ASP A 274 -5.12 -20.18 -7.55
CA ASP A 274 -6.36 -20.29 -6.76
C ASP A 274 -7.07 -18.96 -6.43
N THR A 275 -6.76 -17.92 -7.20
CA THR A 275 -7.46 -16.64 -7.13
C THR A 275 -8.19 -16.38 -8.42
N TYR A 276 -9.48 -16.10 -8.33
CA TYR A 276 -10.35 -15.87 -9.47
C TYR A 276 -10.69 -14.39 -9.57
N TYR A 277 -10.69 -13.90 -10.78
CA TYR A 277 -11.10 -12.53 -11.12
C TYR A 277 -12.21 -12.60 -12.16
N LYS A 278 -13.14 -11.69 -12.05
CA LYS A 278 -14.06 -11.34 -13.13
C LYS A 278 -14.43 -9.88 -13.06
N ILE A 279 -14.94 -9.38 -14.14
CA ILE A 279 -15.42 -8.00 -14.27
C ILE A 279 -16.94 -8.05 -14.25
N VAL A 280 -17.55 -7.24 -13.41
CA VAL A 280 -19.01 -7.17 -13.30
C VAL A 280 -19.50 -5.75 -13.54
N LYS A 281 -20.74 -5.62 -14.00
CA LYS A 281 -21.39 -4.32 -14.05
C LYS A 281 -21.44 -3.73 -12.65
N PRO A 282 -20.96 -2.47 -12.44
CA PRO A 282 -20.94 -1.85 -11.13
C PRO A 282 -22.27 -1.96 -10.39
N GLU A 283 -22.20 -2.17 -9.05
CA GLU A 283 -23.33 -2.36 -8.14
C GLU A 283 -24.15 -3.64 -8.36
N THR A 284 -23.81 -4.46 -9.35
CA THR A 284 -24.51 -5.72 -9.67
C THR A 284 -23.57 -6.93 -9.52
N THR A 285 -24.09 -8.13 -9.77
CA THR A 285 -23.32 -9.38 -9.88
C THR A 285 -23.23 -9.90 -11.30
N THR A 286 -23.68 -9.09 -12.28
CA THR A 286 -23.72 -9.48 -13.70
C THR A 286 -22.33 -9.36 -14.30
N GLU A 287 -21.77 -10.47 -14.75
CA GLU A 287 -20.47 -10.56 -15.40
C GLU A 287 -20.49 -9.87 -16.78
N LEU A 288 -19.41 -9.16 -17.10
CA LEU A 288 -19.19 -8.49 -18.37
C LEU A 288 -18.20 -9.29 -19.23
N PRO A 289 -18.30 -9.22 -20.57
CA PRO A 289 -17.35 -9.80 -21.48
C PRO A 289 -15.92 -9.26 -21.32
N TYR A 290 -14.93 -10.00 -21.82
CA TYR A 290 -13.55 -9.54 -21.91
C TYR A 290 -13.44 -8.23 -22.68
N GLY A 291 -12.63 -7.30 -22.16
CA GLY A 291 -12.38 -5.99 -22.73
C GLY A 291 -13.41 -4.92 -22.34
N GLU A 292 -14.51 -5.28 -21.66
CA GLU A 292 -15.48 -4.33 -21.16
C GLU A 292 -15.11 -3.83 -19.76
N ASP A 293 -15.35 -2.54 -19.54
CA ASP A 293 -15.08 -1.89 -18.26
C ASP A 293 -16.17 -2.17 -17.23
N GLY A 294 -15.75 -2.58 -16.04
CA GLY A 294 -16.65 -2.81 -14.93
C GLY A 294 -15.91 -2.88 -13.60
N GLU A 295 -16.62 -3.27 -12.55
CA GLU A 295 -16.03 -3.48 -11.25
C GLU A 295 -15.23 -4.78 -11.23
N ILE A 296 -13.97 -4.70 -10.77
CA ILE A 296 -13.13 -5.86 -10.53
C ILE A 296 -13.66 -6.58 -9.27
N VAL A 297 -13.93 -7.87 -9.37
CA VAL A 297 -14.31 -8.69 -8.22
C VAL A 297 -13.38 -9.89 -8.09
N ILE A 298 -13.08 -10.27 -6.85
CA ILE A 298 -12.07 -11.27 -6.51
C ILE A 298 -12.67 -12.37 -5.65
N SER A 299 -12.36 -13.61 -5.95
CA SER A 299 -12.66 -14.77 -5.11
C SER A 299 -11.41 -15.61 -4.92
N GLY A 300 -11.16 -16.05 -3.69
CA GLY A 300 -10.00 -16.89 -3.39
C GLY A 300 -9.71 -17.01 -1.90
N PRO A 301 -8.76 -17.87 -1.52
CA PRO A 301 -8.49 -18.20 -0.12
C PRO A 301 -7.82 -17.05 0.66
N SER A 302 -7.26 -16.06 -0.02
CA SER A 302 -6.70 -14.86 0.62
C SER A 302 -7.74 -13.80 0.98
N VAL A 303 -8.99 -13.91 0.48
CA VAL A 303 -10.09 -12.97 0.78
C VAL A 303 -10.48 -13.03 2.24
N MET A 304 -10.64 -11.85 2.86
CA MET A 304 -10.94 -11.67 4.28
C MET A 304 -12.18 -12.44 4.77
N LYS A 305 -12.23 -12.67 6.06
CA LYS A 305 -13.43 -13.18 6.72
C LYS A 305 -14.56 -12.16 6.75
N GLY A 306 -14.23 -10.89 6.92
CA GLY A 306 -15.17 -9.77 6.97
C GLY A 306 -14.63 -8.58 7.74
N TYR A 307 -15.48 -7.57 7.93
CA TYR A 307 -15.15 -6.41 8.76
C TYR A 307 -15.52 -6.65 10.23
N LEU A 308 -14.61 -6.32 11.13
CA LEU A 308 -14.77 -6.48 12.56
C LEU A 308 -16.01 -5.72 13.08
N ASN A 309 -16.96 -6.45 13.67
CA ASN A 309 -18.21 -5.93 14.21
C ASN A 309 -19.07 -5.16 13.19
N ASP A 310 -18.87 -5.34 11.89
CA ASP A 310 -19.67 -4.70 10.84
C ASP A 310 -20.19 -5.71 9.79
N PRO A 311 -21.20 -6.51 10.15
CA PRO A 311 -21.78 -7.48 9.23
C PRO A 311 -22.55 -6.84 8.07
N LYS A 312 -23.00 -5.59 8.21
CA LYS A 312 -23.70 -4.87 7.14
C LYS A 312 -22.72 -4.53 6.02
N GLU A 313 -21.61 -3.88 6.36
CA GLU A 313 -20.57 -3.53 5.40
C GLU A 313 -19.93 -4.80 4.81
N THR A 314 -19.73 -5.85 5.61
CA THR A 314 -19.24 -7.14 5.12
C THR A 314 -20.13 -7.69 4.00
N LYS A 315 -21.45 -7.66 4.15
CA LYS A 315 -22.39 -8.12 3.12
C LYS A 315 -22.42 -7.26 1.86
N LEU A 316 -22.08 -5.97 1.96
CA LEU A 316 -21.97 -5.10 0.80
C LEU A 316 -20.75 -5.44 -0.08
N ILE A 317 -19.69 -5.92 0.54
CA ILE A 317 -18.42 -6.21 -0.14
C ILE A 317 -18.31 -7.70 -0.51
N LEU A 318 -18.70 -8.62 0.37
CA LEU A 318 -18.67 -10.06 0.12
C LEU A 318 -20.06 -10.52 -0.34
N LYS A 319 -20.21 -10.73 -1.65
CA LYS A 319 -21.49 -11.12 -2.25
C LYS A 319 -21.39 -12.53 -2.83
N LYS A 320 -22.45 -13.32 -2.63
CA LYS A 320 -22.59 -14.61 -3.31
C LYS A 320 -23.13 -14.37 -4.73
N HIS A 321 -22.42 -14.87 -5.74
CA HIS A 321 -22.85 -14.78 -7.13
C HIS A 321 -23.58 -16.05 -7.59
N SER A 322 -24.05 -16.05 -8.84
CA SER A 322 -24.80 -17.17 -9.45
C SER A 322 -24.00 -18.46 -9.58
N ASP A 323 -22.67 -18.37 -9.63
CA ASP A 323 -21.74 -19.50 -9.64
C ASP A 323 -21.60 -20.19 -8.26
N GLY A 324 -22.24 -19.65 -7.23
CA GLY A 324 -22.22 -20.17 -5.86
C GLY A 324 -21.03 -19.72 -5.03
N LEU A 325 -20.03 -19.05 -5.63
CA LEU A 325 -18.86 -18.54 -4.95
C LEU A 325 -19.14 -17.20 -4.25
N ILE A 326 -18.33 -16.90 -3.23
CA ILE A 326 -18.30 -15.58 -2.59
C ILE A 326 -17.27 -14.74 -3.32
N TRP A 327 -17.72 -13.60 -3.79
CA TRP A 327 -16.90 -12.62 -4.50
C TRP A 327 -16.77 -11.34 -3.68
N MET A 328 -15.53 -10.87 -3.54
CA MET A 328 -15.23 -9.58 -2.95
C MET A 328 -15.33 -8.50 -4.01
N HIS A 329 -16.26 -7.57 -3.83
CA HIS A 329 -16.41 -6.36 -4.62
C HIS A 329 -15.36 -5.34 -4.19
N THR A 330 -14.41 -5.04 -5.08
CA THR A 330 -13.24 -4.25 -4.71
C THR A 330 -13.51 -2.75 -4.66
N GLY A 331 -14.55 -2.30 -5.35
CA GLY A 331 -14.81 -0.88 -5.61
C GLY A 331 -13.80 -0.26 -6.59
N ASP A 332 -13.05 -1.09 -7.31
CA ASP A 332 -12.09 -0.68 -8.32
C ASP A 332 -12.62 -1.01 -9.71
N LEU A 333 -12.50 -0.06 -10.64
CA LEU A 333 -12.86 -0.22 -12.04
C LEU A 333 -11.68 -0.73 -12.85
N GLY A 334 -11.98 -1.59 -13.81
CA GLY A 334 -11.01 -2.11 -14.74
C GLY A 334 -11.65 -3.04 -15.75
N TYR A 335 -10.83 -3.73 -16.52
CA TYR A 335 -11.24 -4.80 -17.42
C TYR A 335 -10.24 -5.95 -17.41
N MET A 336 -10.63 -7.07 -17.95
CA MET A 336 -9.77 -8.23 -18.18
C MET A 336 -9.72 -8.50 -19.67
N ASP A 337 -8.53 -8.76 -20.23
CA ASP A 337 -8.38 -9.16 -21.61
C ASP A 337 -8.56 -10.68 -21.81
N LYS A 338 -8.53 -11.13 -23.07
CA LYS A 338 -8.72 -12.55 -23.43
C LYS A 338 -7.58 -13.46 -22.93
N ASP A 339 -6.42 -12.89 -22.67
CA ASP A 339 -5.25 -13.60 -22.16
C ASP A 339 -5.23 -13.66 -20.62
N GLY A 340 -6.25 -13.08 -19.96
CA GLY A 340 -6.41 -13.07 -18.51
C GLY A 340 -5.64 -11.98 -17.79
N PHE A 341 -5.07 -11.00 -18.51
CA PHE A 341 -4.46 -9.83 -17.90
C PHE A 341 -5.52 -8.86 -17.41
N ILE A 342 -5.28 -8.32 -16.21
CA ILE A 342 -6.15 -7.36 -15.54
C ILE A 342 -5.60 -5.95 -15.78
N TYR A 343 -6.50 -5.04 -16.09
CA TYR A 343 -6.19 -3.62 -16.27
C TYR A 343 -6.98 -2.81 -15.25
N PHE A 344 -6.27 -2.20 -14.32
CA PHE A 344 -6.85 -1.28 -13.35
C PHE A 344 -7.03 0.10 -13.98
N LYS A 345 -8.21 0.69 -13.86
CA LYS A 345 -8.46 2.06 -14.33
C LYS A 345 -8.46 3.05 -13.19
N GLN A 346 -9.29 2.83 -12.18
CA GLN A 346 -9.37 3.68 -10.99
C GLN A 346 -10.35 3.14 -9.95
N ARG A 347 -10.45 3.83 -8.81
CA ARG A 347 -11.51 3.57 -7.83
C ARG A 347 -12.84 4.15 -8.26
N LEU A 348 -13.93 3.40 -8.07
CA LEU A 348 -15.31 3.87 -8.34
C LEU A 348 -15.59 5.22 -7.67
N LYS A 349 -15.11 5.41 -6.45
CA LYS A 349 -15.29 6.66 -5.68
C LYS A 349 -14.44 7.84 -6.15
N ARG A 350 -13.49 7.64 -7.07
CA ARG A 350 -12.67 8.71 -7.67
C ARG A 350 -13.21 9.18 -9.01
N VAL A 351 -14.23 8.52 -9.55
CA VAL A 351 -14.86 8.97 -10.82
C VAL A 351 -15.38 10.38 -10.64
N ILE A 352 -14.96 11.29 -11.51
CA ILE A 352 -15.46 12.66 -11.57
C ILE A 352 -16.65 12.68 -12.52
N ILE A 353 -17.80 13.14 -12.05
CA ILE A 353 -19.00 13.24 -12.87
C ILE A 353 -19.13 14.68 -13.35
N SER A 354 -18.88 14.91 -14.66
CA SER A 354 -18.93 16.22 -15.27
C SER A 354 -19.97 16.24 -16.40
N SER A 355 -21.04 17.00 -16.24
CA SER A 355 -22.11 17.12 -17.24
C SER A 355 -22.64 15.77 -17.76
N GLY A 356 -22.72 14.74 -16.88
CA GLY A 356 -23.17 13.39 -17.22
C GLY A 356 -22.09 12.47 -17.80
N TYR A 357 -20.88 12.97 -18.01
CA TYR A 357 -19.72 12.15 -18.41
C TYR A 357 -18.92 11.69 -17.20
N CYS A 358 -18.50 10.43 -17.23
CA CYS A 358 -17.53 9.91 -16.28
C CYS A 358 -16.11 10.26 -16.73
N ILE A 359 -15.43 11.07 -15.93
CA ILE A 359 -14.02 11.43 -16.14
C ILE A 359 -13.17 10.57 -15.21
N TYR A 360 -12.10 10.01 -15.73
CA TYR A 360 -11.23 9.06 -15.07
C TYR A 360 -9.89 9.70 -14.66
N PRO A 361 -9.71 10.14 -13.41
CA PRO A 361 -8.50 10.80 -12.93
C PRO A 361 -7.22 10.08 -13.31
N GLN A 362 -7.16 8.76 -13.10
CA GLN A 362 -5.96 7.97 -13.39
C GLN A 362 -5.55 8.03 -14.87
N TYR A 363 -6.52 8.08 -15.78
CA TYR A 363 -6.23 8.21 -17.21
C TYR A 363 -5.59 9.56 -17.53
N ILE A 364 -6.12 10.64 -16.92
CA ILE A 364 -5.57 11.99 -17.08
C ILE A 364 -4.16 12.07 -16.46
N GLU A 365 -3.99 11.51 -15.26
CA GLU A 365 -2.69 11.42 -14.57
C GLU A 365 -1.64 10.74 -15.46
N ASN A 366 -1.98 9.61 -16.08
CA ASN A 366 -1.07 8.90 -16.98
C ASN A 366 -0.65 9.74 -18.19
N ILE A 367 -1.56 10.54 -18.75
CA ILE A 367 -1.24 11.45 -19.87
C ILE A 367 -0.34 12.59 -19.39
N ILE A 368 -0.69 13.26 -18.29
CA ILE A 368 0.14 14.33 -17.72
C ILE A 368 1.54 13.81 -17.37
N ASP A 369 1.63 12.66 -16.75
CA ASP A 369 2.90 12.03 -16.33
C ASP A 369 3.77 11.59 -17.52
N SER A 370 3.17 11.42 -18.72
CA SER A 370 3.92 11.12 -19.94
C SER A 370 4.64 12.35 -20.53
N HIS A 371 4.27 13.57 -20.11
CA HIS A 371 4.94 14.79 -20.55
C HIS A 371 6.42 14.82 -20.12
N PRO A 372 7.36 15.26 -20.99
CA PRO A 372 8.80 15.22 -20.72
C PRO A 372 9.22 15.90 -19.41
N ASP A 373 8.57 17.00 -19.04
CA ASP A 373 8.95 17.85 -17.90
C ASP A 373 8.21 17.50 -16.61
N VAL A 374 7.21 16.62 -16.67
CA VAL A 374 6.42 16.21 -15.52
C VAL A 374 7.07 15.02 -14.80
N LEU A 375 7.11 15.11 -13.48
CA LEU A 375 7.54 14.03 -12.62
C LEU A 375 6.37 13.13 -12.24
N MET A 376 5.29 13.73 -11.75
CA MET A 376 4.06 13.08 -11.33
C MET A 376 2.92 14.07 -11.26
N SER A 377 1.70 13.56 -11.31
CA SER A 377 0.48 14.36 -11.12
C SER A 377 -0.54 13.67 -10.22
N CYS A 378 -1.52 14.42 -9.77
CA CYS A 378 -2.72 13.92 -9.13
C CYS A 378 -3.93 14.74 -9.58
N VAL A 379 -4.98 14.06 -10.01
CA VAL A 379 -6.21 14.70 -10.49
C VAL A 379 -7.35 14.43 -9.52
N ILE A 380 -8.06 15.48 -9.14
CA ILE A 380 -9.26 15.37 -8.29
C ILE A 380 -10.46 16.05 -8.96
N GLY A 381 -11.65 15.66 -8.53
CA GLY A 381 -12.88 16.39 -8.84
C GLY A 381 -13.04 17.58 -7.89
N ILE A 382 -13.32 18.75 -8.45
CA ILE A 382 -13.73 19.93 -7.71
C ILE A 382 -15.14 20.31 -8.12
N ASP A 383 -15.94 20.86 -7.19
CA ASP A 383 -17.32 21.23 -7.45
C ASP A 383 -17.40 22.36 -8.46
N HIS A 384 -18.38 22.27 -9.38
CA HIS A 384 -18.61 23.28 -10.41
C HIS A 384 -20.11 23.58 -10.55
N PRO A 385 -20.52 24.86 -10.54
CA PRO A 385 -21.94 25.26 -10.45
C PRO A 385 -22.83 24.73 -11.57
N TYR A 386 -22.27 24.47 -12.76
CA TYR A 386 -23.04 24.00 -13.93
C TYR A 386 -22.74 22.58 -14.36
N LYS A 387 -21.53 22.04 -14.03
CA LYS A 387 -21.07 20.75 -14.53
C LYS A 387 -21.09 19.65 -13.47
N VAL A 388 -21.60 19.94 -12.27
CA VAL A 388 -21.50 19.12 -11.05
C VAL A 388 -20.07 19.10 -10.54
N GLN A 389 -19.16 18.51 -11.30
CA GLN A 389 -17.71 18.51 -11.01
C GLN A 389 -16.89 18.80 -12.27
N VAL A 390 -15.66 19.24 -12.07
CA VAL A 390 -14.64 19.35 -13.11
C VAL A 390 -13.31 18.80 -12.58
N ALA A 391 -12.44 18.38 -13.48
CA ALA A 391 -11.13 17.87 -13.12
C ALA A 391 -10.16 19.02 -12.80
N LYS A 392 -9.43 18.91 -11.68
CA LYS A 392 -8.27 19.76 -11.34
C LYS A 392 -7.03 18.90 -11.21
N ALA A 393 -5.97 19.29 -11.92
CA ALA A 393 -4.68 18.60 -11.93
C ALA A 393 -3.67 19.32 -11.04
N PHE A 394 -3.08 18.59 -10.10
CA PHE A 394 -1.89 19.01 -9.34
C PHE A 394 -0.67 18.36 -9.98
N VAL A 395 0.31 19.17 -10.37
CA VAL A 395 1.45 18.73 -11.16
C VAL A 395 2.75 19.03 -10.44
N VAL A 396 3.61 18.02 -10.32
CA VAL A 396 4.98 18.15 -9.84
C VAL A 396 5.93 18.02 -11.02
N LEU A 397 6.77 19.03 -11.22
CA LEU A 397 7.75 19.05 -12.30
C LEU A 397 9.02 18.30 -11.94
N LYS A 398 9.78 17.89 -12.95
CA LYS A 398 11.11 17.30 -12.76
C LYS A 398 12.09 18.33 -12.18
N ASN A 399 13.12 17.84 -11.50
CA ASN A 399 14.16 18.68 -10.92
C ASN A 399 14.83 19.55 -11.99
N GLY A 400 14.92 20.85 -11.70
CA GLY A 400 15.53 21.83 -12.60
C GLY A 400 14.56 22.48 -13.57
N ILE A 401 13.30 22.02 -13.64
CA ILE A 401 12.26 22.67 -14.43
C ILE A 401 11.53 23.67 -13.52
N ILE A 402 11.41 24.91 -13.98
CA ILE A 402 10.74 25.98 -13.25
C ILE A 402 9.32 26.14 -13.79
N ALA A 403 8.35 26.14 -12.89
CA ALA A 403 6.95 26.37 -13.24
C ALA A 403 6.76 27.79 -13.82
N ASN A 404 6.25 27.86 -15.04
CA ASN A 404 5.92 29.08 -15.75
C ASN A 404 4.78 28.84 -16.74
N ASP A 405 4.32 29.91 -17.40
CA ASP A 405 3.19 29.83 -18.34
C ASP A 405 3.53 29.01 -19.60
N GLU A 406 4.78 28.95 -20.02
CA GLU A 406 5.23 28.16 -21.18
C GLU A 406 5.11 26.65 -20.88
N ILE A 407 5.58 26.22 -19.73
CA ILE A 407 5.44 24.82 -19.28
C ILE A 407 3.99 24.46 -19.08
N LEU A 408 3.17 25.37 -18.49
CA LEU A 408 1.74 25.12 -18.33
C LEU A 408 1.05 24.97 -19.69
N LYS A 409 1.40 25.82 -20.66
CA LYS A 409 0.86 25.74 -22.03
C LYS A 409 1.25 24.43 -22.69
N SER A 410 2.52 24.02 -22.60
CA SER A 410 3.00 22.74 -23.15
C SER A 410 2.27 21.53 -22.57
N ILE A 411 2.03 21.50 -21.24
CA ILE A 411 1.29 20.43 -20.59
C ILE A 411 -0.19 20.41 -21.06
N LYS A 412 -0.81 21.59 -21.22
CA LYS A 412 -2.19 21.69 -21.73
C LYS A 412 -2.29 21.19 -23.17
N GLU A 413 -1.40 21.61 -24.06
CA GLU A 413 -1.34 21.15 -25.44
C GLU A 413 -1.15 19.62 -25.50
N HIS A 414 -0.23 19.07 -24.68
CA HIS A 414 -0.04 17.64 -24.56
C HIS A 414 -1.33 16.90 -24.11
N CYS A 415 -2.07 17.48 -23.18
CA CYS A 415 -3.36 16.93 -22.76
C CYS A 415 -4.42 17.05 -23.88
N GLU A 416 -4.48 18.16 -24.60
CA GLU A 416 -5.43 18.36 -25.71
C GLU A 416 -5.22 17.39 -26.86
N GLU A 417 -3.96 17.00 -27.14
CA GLU A 417 -3.61 16.02 -28.16
C GLU A 417 -4.00 14.59 -27.77
N ASN A 418 -4.06 14.27 -26.47
CA ASN A 418 -4.16 12.88 -25.99
C ASN A 418 -5.44 12.58 -25.22
N LEU A 419 -6.24 13.59 -24.85
CA LEU A 419 -7.47 13.44 -24.08
C LEU A 419 -8.69 13.91 -24.86
N ALA A 420 -9.83 13.26 -24.60
CA ALA A 420 -11.11 13.76 -25.09
C ALA A 420 -11.45 15.12 -24.42
N LYS A 421 -12.05 16.03 -25.16
CA LYS A 421 -12.34 17.41 -24.73
C LYS A 421 -13.07 17.51 -23.38
N TYR A 422 -13.96 16.56 -23.08
CA TYR A 422 -14.69 16.53 -21.80
C TYR A 422 -13.83 16.07 -20.61
N SER A 423 -12.68 15.42 -20.86
CA SER A 423 -11.76 14.92 -19.85
C SER A 423 -10.61 15.88 -19.56
N LEU A 424 -10.48 16.97 -20.30
CA LEU A 424 -9.42 17.95 -20.08
C LEU A 424 -9.54 18.56 -18.68
N PRO A 425 -8.45 18.65 -17.92
CA PRO A 425 -8.46 19.36 -16.65
C PRO A 425 -8.89 20.81 -16.82
N PHE A 426 -9.82 21.23 -15.98
CA PHE A 426 -10.32 22.60 -15.95
C PHE A 426 -9.31 23.56 -15.30
N GLU A 427 -8.62 23.04 -14.26
CA GLU A 427 -7.59 23.76 -13.53
C GLU A 427 -6.30 22.94 -13.43
N TYR A 428 -5.17 23.65 -13.41
CA TYR A 428 -3.83 23.08 -13.15
C TYR A 428 -3.16 23.88 -12.05
N GLU A 429 -2.53 23.16 -11.09
CA GLU A 429 -1.80 23.76 -9.98
C GLU A 429 -0.42 23.07 -9.85
N PHE A 430 0.66 23.84 -9.97
CA PHE A 430 2.00 23.31 -9.72
C PHE A 430 2.26 23.17 -8.23
N ARG A 431 2.93 22.09 -7.84
CA ARG A 431 3.36 21.79 -6.48
C ARG A 431 4.80 21.30 -6.46
N ASP A 432 5.52 21.59 -5.39
CA ASP A 432 6.86 21.03 -5.16
C ASP A 432 6.79 19.54 -4.84
N GLU A 433 5.75 19.13 -4.11
CA GLU A 433 5.45 17.75 -3.78
C GLU A 433 3.94 17.52 -3.59
N LEU A 434 3.50 16.27 -3.78
CA LEU A 434 2.15 15.85 -3.46
C LEU A 434 2.08 15.26 -2.04
N PRO A 435 0.96 15.46 -1.30
CA PRO A 435 0.78 14.88 0.01
C PRO A 435 0.78 13.35 -0.07
N LYS A 436 1.39 12.71 0.93
CA LYS A 436 1.56 11.26 0.98
C LYS A 436 0.99 10.68 2.26
N THR A 437 0.39 9.51 2.13
CA THR A 437 -0.03 8.69 3.26
C THR A 437 1.19 8.13 4.02
N LEU A 438 0.97 7.57 5.21
CA LEU A 438 2.02 6.90 6.00
C LEU A 438 2.65 5.70 5.27
N VAL A 439 1.98 5.15 4.29
CA VAL A 439 2.49 4.05 3.45
C VAL A 439 3.11 4.52 2.12
N GLY A 440 3.24 5.85 1.93
CA GLY A 440 3.91 6.44 0.77
C GLY A 440 3.04 6.61 -0.48
N LYS A 441 1.73 6.34 -0.42
CA LYS A 441 0.78 6.59 -1.52
C LYS A 441 0.41 8.07 -1.58
N ILE A 442 0.01 8.57 -2.75
CA ILE A 442 -0.54 9.92 -2.89
C ILE A 442 -1.84 10.03 -2.10
N ALA A 443 -1.91 11.03 -1.22
CA ALA A 443 -3.05 11.29 -0.34
C ALA A 443 -4.05 12.24 -1.01
N TYR A 444 -4.67 11.83 -2.12
CA TYR A 444 -5.60 12.67 -2.89
C TYR A 444 -6.76 13.24 -2.04
N ASN A 445 -7.18 12.56 -0.98
CA ASN A 445 -8.20 13.06 -0.05
C ASN A 445 -7.75 14.33 0.71
N GLU A 446 -6.45 14.53 0.91
CA GLU A 446 -5.93 15.76 1.50
C GLU A 446 -6.07 16.91 0.51
N LEU A 447 -5.77 16.69 -0.77
CA LEU A 447 -5.98 17.68 -1.83
C LEU A 447 -7.46 18.06 -1.98
N ILE A 448 -8.38 17.10 -1.88
CA ILE A 448 -9.84 17.37 -1.90
C ILE A 448 -10.22 18.27 -0.71
N LYS A 449 -9.74 17.97 0.49
CA LYS A 449 -10.02 18.79 1.69
C LYS A 449 -9.43 20.20 1.57
N GLU A 450 -8.22 20.33 1.02
CA GLU A 450 -7.61 21.64 0.76
C GLU A 450 -8.47 22.48 -0.19
N GLU A 451 -8.99 21.89 -1.26
CA GLU A 451 -9.86 22.61 -2.22
C GLU A 451 -11.21 22.97 -1.60
N GLN A 452 -11.84 22.08 -0.85
CA GLN A 452 -13.09 22.37 -0.13
C GLN A 452 -12.90 23.54 0.84
N ALA A 453 -11.80 23.55 1.60
CA ALA A 453 -11.50 24.66 2.52
C ALA A 453 -11.21 26.00 1.80
N LYS A 454 -10.72 25.99 0.54
CA LYS A 454 -10.57 27.20 -0.29
C LYS A 454 -11.94 27.76 -0.73
N HIS A 455 -12.92 26.88 -0.98
CA HIS A 455 -14.27 27.27 -1.39
C HIS A 455 -15.14 27.79 -0.23
N GLU A 456 -14.97 27.26 0.98
CA GLU A 456 -15.67 27.75 2.19
C GLU A 456 -15.20 29.13 2.66
N LYS A 457 -14.04 29.61 2.21
CA LYS A 457 -13.48 30.93 2.55
C LYS A 457 -13.80 32.02 1.51
N LYS A 458 -14.43 31.67 0.41
CA LYS A 458 -14.94 32.60 -0.62
C LYS A 458 -16.45 32.78 -0.50
#